data_02823642a239b193f50e156a20b2ae7b
#
_entry.id   02823642a239b193f50e156a20b2ae7b
#
_cell.length_a   1.000
_cell.length_b   1.000
_cell.length_c   1.000
_cell.angle_alpha   90.00
_cell.angle_beta   90.00
_cell.angle_gamma   90.00
#
_symmetry.space_group_name_H-M   'P 1'
#
loop_
_entity.id
_entity.type
_entity.pdbx_description
1 polymer ?
#
loop_
_entity_poly.entity_id
_entity_poly.type
_entity_poly.pdbx_seq_one_letter_code
_entity_poly.pdbx_strand_id
1 'polypeptide(L)'
;MNSPRNPVLLVIRDGWGKNPHAEQDAYNAVHLAKKACDDALQARYPHTLVSASGLDVGLPDGQMGNSEVGHENIGAGRVVDQELVRLNKLFSDRQLALNPVWHDVLARLKANPSAKIHLMGIVSNGGVHGMLEHLY
;
A
#
# COMPACT_ATOMS: atom_id res chain seq x y z
N MET A 1 30.69 -20.63 21.77
CA MET A 1 31.55 -19.79 20.94
C MET A 1 30.66 -19.08 19.95
N ASN A 2 30.53 -17.76 20.08
CA ASN A 2 29.75 -16.99 19.10
C ASN A 2 30.59 -16.85 17.81
N SER A 3 30.16 -17.50 16.74
CA SER A 3 30.75 -17.21 15.42
C SER A 3 30.60 -15.70 15.11
N PRO A 4 31.63 -15.05 14.60
CA PRO A 4 31.51 -13.65 14.23
C PRO A 4 30.39 -13.51 13.20
N ARG A 5 29.35 -12.74 13.55
CA ARG A 5 28.26 -12.45 12.61
C ARG A 5 28.82 -11.49 11.55
N ASN A 6 28.80 -11.92 10.30
CA ASN A 6 29.13 -11.01 9.21
C ASN A 6 28.11 -9.87 9.19
N PRO A 7 28.56 -8.61 9.11
CA PRO A 7 27.64 -7.50 9.00
C PRO A 7 26.85 -7.57 7.68
N VAL A 8 25.57 -7.19 7.74
CA VAL A 8 24.72 -7.04 6.56
C VAL A 8 24.41 -5.56 6.39
N LEU A 9 24.61 -5.06 5.18
CA LEU A 9 24.26 -3.69 4.81
C LEU A 9 23.08 -3.74 3.83
N LEU A 10 21.97 -3.14 4.22
CA LEU A 10 20.82 -2.90 3.36
C LEU A 10 20.87 -1.44 2.86
N VAL A 11 20.94 -1.25 1.55
CA VAL A 11 20.89 0.08 0.92
C VAL A 11 19.61 0.21 0.13
N ILE A 12 18.72 1.12 0.57
CA ILE A 12 17.45 1.41 -0.09
C ILE A 12 17.64 2.68 -0.92
N ARG A 13 17.44 2.57 -2.24
CA ARG A 13 17.40 3.71 -3.16
C ARG A 13 15.94 4.02 -3.47
N ASP A 14 15.39 4.90 -2.66
CA ASP A 14 13.98 5.30 -2.76
C ASP A 14 13.68 5.98 -4.11
N GLY A 15 12.56 5.63 -4.73
CA GLY A 15 12.19 6.13 -6.05
C GLY A 15 13.01 5.57 -7.23
N TRP A 16 13.96 4.68 -6.99
CA TRP A 16 14.79 4.07 -8.03
C TRP A 16 14.13 2.78 -8.53
N GLY A 17 13.38 2.86 -9.62
CA GLY A 17 12.67 1.72 -10.21
C GLY A 17 13.15 1.38 -11.61
N LYS A 18 12.72 0.22 -12.10
CA LYS A 18 12.87 -0.17 -13.51
C LYS A 18 11.59 0.16 -14.26
N ASN A 19 11.69 1.01 -15.29
CA ASN A 19 10.60 1.24 -16.22
C ASN A 19 10.52 0.05 -17.20
N PRO A 20 9.37 -0.64 -17.30
CA PRO A 20 9.18 -1.71 -18.28
C PRO A 20 8.97 -1.20 -19.72
N HIS A 21 8.75 0.10 -19.91
CA HIS A 21 8.40 0.74 -21.15
C HIS A 21 9.64 1.32 -21.86
N ALA A 22 10.28 0.53 -22.72
CA ALA A 22 11.49 0.95 -23.45
C ALA A 22 11.27 2.18 -24.34
N GLU A 23 10.05 2.40 -24.84
CA GLU A 23 9.68 3.59 -25.61
C GLU A 23 9.81 4.90 -24.80
N GLN A 24 9.89 4.81 -23.48
CA GLN A 24 10.05 5.95 -22.58
C GLN A 24 11.51 6.19 -22.17
N ASP A 25 12.46 5.40 -22.63
CA ASP A 25 13.85 5.50 -22.20
C ASP A 25 14.48 6.87 -22.50
N ALA A 26 14.04 7.54 -23.57
CA ALA A 26 14.48 8.90 -23.88
C ALA A 26 14.14 9.96 -22.81
N TYR A 27 13.15 9.66 -21.96
CA TYR A 27 12.70 10.54 -20.87
C TYR A 27 12.98 9.96 -19.49
N ASN A 28 13.57 8.76 -19.42
CA ASN A 28 13.83 8.04 -18.19
C ASN A 28 15.19 8.48 -17.61
N ALA A 29 15.19 9.32 -16.60
CA ALA A 29 16.38 9.81 -15.96
C ALA A 29 17.30 8.69 -15.40
N VAL A 30 16.72 7.60 -14.89
CA VAL A 30 17.46 6.43 -14.41
C VAL A 30 18.17 5.72 -15.56
N HIS A 31 17.54 5.62 -16.73
CA HIS A 31 18.13 5.03 -17.93
C HIS A 31 19.29 5.91 -18.47
N LEU A 32 19.06 7.21 -18.54
CA LEU A 32 20.01 8.18 -19.11
C LEU A 32 21.21 8.47 -18.19
N ALA A 33 21.09 8.19 -16.90
CA ALA A 33 22.15 8.48 -15.93
C ALA A 33 23.43 7.67 -16.17
N LYS A 34 24.58 8.28 -15.89
CA LYS A 34 25.87 7.57 -15.81
C LYS A 34 25.91 6.76 -14.52
N LYS A 35 25.58 5.48 -14.59
CA LYS A 35 25.42 4.59 -13.43
C LYS A 35 26.30 3.35 -13.49
N ALA A 36 27.58 3.54 -13.83
CA ALA A 36 28.53 2.46 -14.05
C ALA A 36 28.62 1.44 -12.88
N CYS A 37 28.48 1.92 -11.63
CA CYS A 37 28.46 1.03 -10.46
C CYS A 37 27.20 0.15 -10.44
N ASP A 38 26.03 0.74 -10.70
CA ASP A 38 24.76 0.02 -10.76
C ASP A 38 24.75 -1.03 -11.88
N ASP A 39 25.19 -0.63 -13.07
CA ASP A 39 25.30 -1.52 -14.22
C ASP A 39 26.24 -2.70 -13.93
N ALA A 40 27.40 -2.44 -13.29
CA ALA A 40 28.32 -3.49 -12.89
C ALA A 40 27.74 -4.44 -11.84
N LEU A 41 26.99 -3.91 -10.86
CA LEU A 41 26.33 -4.73 -9.85
C LEU A 41 25.26 -5.63 -10.48
N GLN A 42 24.42 -5.09 -11.35
CA GLN A 42 23.39 -5.86 -12.05
C GLN A 42 23.97 -6.94 -12.97
N ALA A 43 25.09 -6.65 -13.63
CA ALA A 43 25.76 -7.63 -14.51
C ALA A 43 26.45 -8.75 -13.74
N ARG A 44 26.91 -8.49 -12.51
CA ARG A 44 27.79 -9.41 -11.77
C ARG A 44 27.09 -10.22 -10.69
N TYR A 45 26.02 -9.69 -10.11
CA TYR A 45 25.37 -10.29 -8.95
C TYR A 45 23.91 -10.65 -9.23
N PRO A 46 23.36 -11.64 -8.52
CA PRO A 46 21.94 -11.98 -8.63
C PRO A 46 21.07 -10.77 -8.33
N HIS A 47 20.05 -10.56 -9.14
CA HIS A 47 19.05 -9.50 -8.96
C HIS A 47 17.68 -10.00 -9.36
N THR A 48 16.64 -9.35 -8.82
CA THR A 48 15.25 -9.60 -9.17
C THR A 48 14.45 -8.31 -9.12
N LEU A 49 13.25 -8.36 -9.69
CA LEU A 49 12.28 -7.28 -9.59
C LEU A 49 11.22 -7.64 -8.55
N VAL A 50 10.77 -6.65 -7.82
CA VAL A 50 9.66 -6.76 -6.88
C VAL A 50 8.58 -5.76 -7.27
N SER A 51 7.32 -6.10 -7.00
CA SER A 51 6.20 -5.18 -7.19
C SER A 51 6.33 -3.98 -6.24
N ALA A 52 5.95 -2.80 -6.74
CA ALA A 52 6.00 -1.55 -6.00
C ALA A 52 4.66 -0.82 -5.99
N SER A 53 3.55 -1.49 -6.36
CA SER A 53 2.22 -0.89 -6.46
C SER A 53 1.12 -1.92 -6.22
N GLY A 54 -0.08 -1.44 -5.98
CA GLY A 54 -1.29 -2.27 -5.88
C GLY A 54 -1.28 -3.23 -4.71
N LEU A 55 -2.03 -4.31 -4.85
CA LEU A 55 -2.25 -5.30 -3.79
C LEU A 55 -0.96 -5.97 -3.31
N ASP A 56 0.03 -6.10 -4.18
CA ASP A 56 1.32 -6.71 -3.85
C ASP A 56 2.10 -5.95 -2.78
N VAL A 57 1.74 -4.68 -2.55
CA VAL A 57 2.34 -3.84 -1.51
C VAL A 57 1.33 -3.36 -0.47
N GLY A 58 0.11 -3.92 -0.48
CA GLY A 58 -0.94 -3.59 0.49
C GLY A 58 -1.75 -2.34 0.16
N LEU A 59 -1.70 -1.87 -1.08
CA LEU A 59 -2.51 -0.78 -1.61
C LEU A 59 -3.67 -1.31 -2.46
N PRO A 60 -4.73 -0.51 -2.69
CA PRO A 60 -5.76 -0.85 -3.65
C PRO A 60 -5.18 -1.15 -5.04
N ASP A 61 -5.87 -2.00 -5.80
CA ASP A 61 -5.45 -2.34 -7.15
C ASP A 61 -5.28 -1.10 -8.03
N GLY A 62 -4.24 -1.09 -8.86
CA GLY A 62 -3.90 0.03 -9.73
C GLY A 62 -3.32 1.27 -9.03
N GLN A 63 -3.25 1.29 -7.70
CA GLN A 63 -2.68 2.41 -6.97
C GLN A 63 -1.16 2.35 -6.93
N MET A 64 -0.51 3.46 -7.29
CA MET A 64 0.94 3.60 -7.25
C MET A 64 1.47 3.54 -5.81
N GLY A 65 2.56 2.80 -5.61
CA GLY A 65 3.25 2.75 -4.32
C GLY A 65 3.90 4.08 -3.93
N ASN A 66 4.33 4.14 -2.69
CA ASN A 66 5.05 5.28 -2.13
C ASN A 66 6.11 4.81 -1.13
N SER A 67 6.95 5.73 -0.68
CA SER A 67 8.03 5.46 0.26
C SER A 67 7.56 4.88 1.58
N GLU A 68 6.48 5.40 2.15
CA GLU A 68 5.94 4.96 3.43
C GLU A 68 5.57 3.48 3.39
N VAL A 69 4.74 3.10 2.41
CA VAL A 69 4.29 1.71 2.21
C VAL A 69 5.46 0.77 1.94
N GLY A 70 6.42 1.18 1.12
CA GLY A 70 7.60 0.37 0.80
C GLY A 70 8.46 0.09 2.04
N HIS A 71 8.75 1.13 2.83
CA HIS A 71 9.54 0.99 4.06
C HIS A 71 8.80 0.20 5.14
N GLU A 72 7.47 0.37 5.25
CA GLU A 72 6.65 -0.42 6.18
C GLU A 72 6.73 -1.92 5.85
N ASN A 73 6.57 -2.29 4.58
CA ASN A 73 6.66 -3.68 4.15
C ASN A 73 8.05 -4.28 4.38
N ILE A 74 9.12 -3.52 4.09
CA ILE A 74 10.50 -3.95 4.37
C ILE A 74 10.70 -4.15 5.86
N GLY A 75 10.26 -3.21 6.70
CA GLY A 75 10.39 -3.27 8.15
C GLY A 75 9.58 -4.40 8.77
N ALA A 76 8.39 -4.67 8.26
CA ALA A 76 7.51 -5.75 8.72
C ALA A 76 7.95 -7.13 8.20
N GLY A 77 8.76 -7.20 7.15
CA GLY A 77 9.13 -8.45 6.48
C GLY A 77 7.95 -9.17 5.80
N ARG A 78 6.87 -8.46 5.53
CA ARG A 78 5.64 -8.94 4.88
C ARG A 78 4.87 -7.80 4.27
N VAL A 79 3.92 -8.10 3.40
CA VAL A 79 2.95 -7.11 2.92
C VAL A 79 2.04 -6.70 4.09
N VAL A 80 1.89 -5.38 4.27
CA VAL A 80 1.00 -4.77 5.26
C VAL A 80 -0.14 -4.11 4.50
N ASP A 81 -1.35 -4.66 4.65
CA ASP A 81 -2.55 -4.04 4.07
C ASP A 81 -2.75 -2.64 4.66
N GLN A 82 -2.76 -1.65 3.81
CA GLN A 82 -3.06 -0.26 4.20
C GLN A 82 -4.52 -0.13 4.63
N GLU A 83 -4.83 0.93 5.39
CA GLU A 83 -6.15 1.09 6.02
C GLU A 83 -7.29 1.00 5.01
N LEU A 84 -7.13 1.57 3.82
CA LEU A 84 -8.14 1.51 2.76
C LEU A 84 -8.40 0.08 2.27
N VAL A 85 -7.35 -0.73 2.11
CA VAL A 85 -7.50 -2.15 1.71
C VAL A 85 -8.20 -2.93 2.82
N ARG A 86 -7.85 -2.67 4.08
CA ARG A 86 -8.51 -3.29 5.24
C ARG A 86 -9.98 -2.93 5.31
N LEU A 87 -10.32 -1.64 5.10
CA LEU A 87 -11.71 -1.18 5.04
C LEU A 87 -12.46 -1.81 3.88
N ASN A 88 -11.88 -1.82 2.67
CA ASN A 88 -12.49 -2.47 1.52
C ASN A 88 -12.84 -3.94 1.80
N LYS A 89 -11.93 -4.69 2.43
CA LYS A 89 -12.20 -6.07 2.86
C LYS A 89 -13.33 -6.15 3.90
N LEU A 90 -13.32 -5.24 4.89
CA LEU A 90 -14.36 -5.20 5.92
C LEU A 90 -15.76 -5.00 5.32
N PHE A 91 -15.87 -4.12 4.31
CA PHE A 91 -17.16 -3.85 3.65
C PHE A 91 -17.54 -4.98 2.70
N SER A 92 -16.62 -5.47 1.84
CA SER A 92 -16.90 -6.56 0.90
C SER A 92 -17.32 -7.86 1.60
N ASP A 93 -16.69 -8.16 2.73
CA ASP A 93 -16.97 -9.34 3.53
C ASP A 93 -18.16 -9.16 4.51
N ARG A 94 -18.82 -7.98 4.45
CA ARG A 94 -19.93 -7.61 5.33
C ARG A 94 -19.61 -7.70 6.84
N GLN A 95 -18.35 -7.57 7.18
CA GLN A 95 -17.86 -7.66 8.57
C GLN A 95 -18.35 -6.49 9.43
N LEU A 96 -18.65 -5.34 8.83
CA LEU A 96 -19.20 -4.18 9.53
C LEU A 96 -20.53 -4.52 10.20
N ALA A 97 -21.35 -5.37 9.57
CA ALA A 97 -22.62 -5.82 10.14
C ALA A 97 -22.48 -6.61 11.45
N LEU A 98 -21.28 -7.18 11.72
CA LEU A 98 -20.98 -7.93 12.94
C LEU A 98 -20.36 -7.04 14.04
N ASN A 99 -20.09 -5.78 13.75
CA ASN A 99 -19.46 -4.88 14.71
C ASN A 99 -20.44 -4.51 15.84
N PRO A 100 -20.10 -4.78 17.12
CA PRO A 100 -21.00 -4.52 18.25
C PRO A 100 -21.35 -3.04 18.40
N VAL A 101 -20.44 -2.12 18.08
CA VAL A 101 -20.71 -0.67 18.12
C VAL A 101 -21.80 -0.29 17.12
N TRP A 102 -21.76 -0.90 15.93
CA TRP A 102 -22.78 -0.70 14.92
C TRP A 102 -24.16 -1.24 15.36
N HIS A 103 -24.18 -2.40 16.02
CA HIS A 103 -25.41 -2.94 16.62
C HIS A 103 -26.01 -2.00 17.67
N ASP A 104 -25.21 -1.41 18.53
CA ASP A 104 -25.66 -0.44 19.53
C ASP A 104 -26.25 0.81 18.88
N VAL A 105 -25.62 1.33 17.84
CA VAL A 105 -26.14 2.48 17.07
C VAL A 105 -27.49 2.15 16.47
N LEU A 106 -27.63 0.99 15.82
CA LEU A 106 -28.90 0.54 15.23
C LEU A 106 -29.99 0.32 16.28
N ALA A 107 -29.64 -0.22 17.45
CA ALA A 107 -30.58 -0.42 18.54
C ALA A 107 -31.12 0.93 19.05
N ARG A 108 -30.27 1.94 19.20
CA ARG A 108 -30.68 3.30 19.60
C ARG A 108 -31.60 3.96 18.58
N LEU A 109 -31.33 3.79 17.28
CA LEU A 109 -32.21 4.28 16.21
C LEU A 109 -33.56 3.62 16.24
N LYS A 110 -33.64 2.30 16.43
CA LYS A 110 -34.88 1.55 16.53
C LYS A 110 -35.72 1.95 17.75
N ALA A 111 -35.06 2.25 18.87
CA ALA A 111 -35.71 2.66 20.11
C ALA A 111 -36.25 4.09 20.05
N ASN A 112 -35.74 4.95 19.17
CA ASN A 112 -36.19 6.34 19.05
C ASN A 112 -36.45 6.69 17.57
N PRO A 113 -37.71 6.69 17.12
CA PRO A 113 -38.08 7.01 15.73
C PRO A 113 -37.65 8.43 15.26
N SER A 114 -37.36 9.34 16.19
CA SER A 114 -36.92 10.69 15.88
C SER A 114 -35.39 10.81 15.83
N ALA A 115 -34.65 9.75 16.17
CA ALA A 115 -33.22 9.76 16.11
C ALA A 115 -32.71 9.80 14.67
N LYS A 116 -31.57 10.45 14.46
CA LYS A 116 -30.91 10.56 13.17
C LYS A 116 -29.45 10.18 13.32
N ILE A 117 -28.91 9.53 12.31
CA ILE A 117 -27.47 9.34 12.13
C ILE A 117 -26.95 10.45 11.21
N HIS A 118 -25.87 11.07 11.60
CA HIS A 118 -25.12 11.97 10.76
C HIS A 118 -23.79 11.29 10.39
N LEU A 119 -23.57 11.05 9.10
CA LEU A 119 -22.34 10.50 8.57
C LEU A 119 -21.48 11.66 8.04
N MET A 120 -20.22 11.69 8.40
CA MET A 120 -19.25 12.67 7.92
C MET A 120 -18.05 11.94 7.31
N GLY A 121 -17.61 12.39 6.15
CA GLY A 121 -16.48 11.79 5.47
C GLY A 121 -16.19 12.47 4.14
N ILE A 122 -15.11 12.03 3.50
CA ILE A 122 -14.77 12.48 2.16
C ILE A 122 -15.59 11.66 1.16
N VAL A 123 -16.41 12.35 0.38
CA VAL A 123 -17.19 11.77 -0.73
C VAL A 123 -16.31 11.78 -1.99
N SER A 124 -15.64 10.67 -2.26
CA SER A 124 -14.70 10.56 -3.38
C SER A 124 -14.65 9.14 -3.92
N ASN A 125 -14.47 9.02 -5.22
CA ASN A 125 -14.16 7.75 -5.88
C ASN A 125 -12.65 7.51 -6.02
N GLY A 126 -11.83 8.46 -5.58
CA GLY A 126 -10.37 8.42 -5.76
C GLY A 126 -9.63 7.43 -4.86
N GLY A 127 -10.25 6.97 -3.77
CA GLY A 127 -9.67 5.94 -2.90
C GLY A 127 -8.37 6.34 -2.20
N VAL A 128 -8.17 7.63 -1.92
CA VAL A 128 -6.96 8.11 -1.21
C VAL A 128 -7.26 8.25 0.29
N HIS A 129 -8.27 9.04 0.66
CA HIS A 129 -8.65 9.29 2.05
C HIS A 129 -10.09 8.87 2.36
N GLY A 130 -10.78 8.25 1.41
CA GLY A 130 -12.13 7.74 1.54
C GLY A 130 -12.65 7.21 0.21
N MET A 131 -13.63 6.35 0.30
CA MET A 131 -14.35 5.81 -0.87
C MET A 131 -15.85 5.96 -0.67
N LEU A 132 -16.52 6.42 -1.72
CA LEU A 132 -17.97 6.54 -1.73
C LEU A 132 -18.68 5.18 -1.52
N GLU A 133 -18.08 4.09 -1.98
CA GLU A 133 -18.57 2.72 -1.81
C GLU A 133 -18.72 2.29 -0.35
N HIS A 134 -17.98 2.93 0.57
CA HIS A 134 -18.11 2.67 2.01
C HIS A 134 -19.37 3.34 2.63
N LEU A 135 -20.08 4.16 1.87
CA LEU A 135 -21.29 4.84 2.32
C LEU A 135 -22.57 4.02 2.01
N TYR A 136 -22.50 3.11 1.06
CA TYR A 136 -23.61 2.27 0.60
C TYR A 136 -23.46 0.84 1.07
#